data_fcda385766efaac3168c6f7f397ffb72
#
_entry.id   fcda385766efaac3168c6f7f397ffb72
#
_cell.length_a   1.000
_cell.length_b   1.000
_cell.length_c   1.000
_cell.angle_alpha   90.00
_cell.angle_beta   90.00
_cell.angle_gamma   90.00
#
_symmetry.space_group_name_H-M   'P 1'
#
loop_
_entity.id
_entity.type
_entity.pdbx_description
1 polymer ?
#
loop_
_entity_poly.entity_id
_entity_poly.type
_entity_poly.pdbx_seq_one_letter_code
_entity_poly.pdbx_strand_id
1 'polypeptide(L)'
;AFHEPIVWGCLQHTDRDDLKNEFGEVVETFFTEDLEPEDFLRDFVDYWNAPGTWDSMPDHRKEMWRVLQPKILSEVRLLCYDRTPPKYYEEITHPILITLSNETPPHQFEACRIASAALPDSRIVEVLGGHMGVVTRSEDVAPHLASWLA
;
A
#
# COMPACT_ATOMS: atom_id res chain seq x y z
N ALA A 1 -7.38 -9.94 -9.13
CA ALA A 1 -7.79 -8.80 -8.32
C ALA A 1 -6.70 -8.49 -7.29
N PHE A 2 -6.57 -7.23 -6.94
CA PHE A 2 -5.61 -6.74 -5.94
C PHE A 2 -6.35 -5.82 -4.97
N HIS A 3 -5.98 -5.87 -3.68
CA HIS A 3 -6.40 -4.90 -2.68
C HIS A 3 -5.21 -4.02 -2.33
N GLU A 4 -5.34 -2.71 -2.53
CA GLU A 4 -4.30 -1.71 -2.27
C GLU A 4 -2.89 -2.11 -2.75
N PRO A 5 -2.71 -2.45 -4.05
CA PRO A 5 -1.40 -2.85 -4.55
C PRO A 5 -0.40 -1.70 -4.41
N ILE A 6 0.79 -2.02 -3.93
CA ILE A 6 1.86 -1.03 -3.79
C ILE A 6 2.55 -0.85 -5.14
N VAL A 7 2.29 0.29 -5.78
CA VAL A 7 2.80 0.65 -7.11
C VAL A 7 3.38 2.08 -7.11
N TRP A 8 4.13 2.42 -6.05
CA TRP A 8 4.64 3.77 -5.81
C TRP A 8 5.56 4.30 -6.90
N GLY A 9 6.16 3.43 -7.72
CA GLY A 9 6.89 3.86 -8.91
C GLY A 9 6.06 4.74 -9.85
N CYS A 10 4.74 4.55 -9.88
CA CYS A 10 3.81 5.35 -10.67
C CYS A 10 3.74 6.82 -10.23
N LEU A 11 4.02 7.14 -8.96
CA LEU A 11 4.00 8.53 -8.46
C LEU A 11 5.02 9.44 -9.15
N GLN A 12 6.09 8.87 -9.73
CA GLN A 12 7.04 9.66 -10.50
C GLN A 12 6.41 10.30 -11.75
N HIS A 13 5.23 9.80 -12.16
CA HIS A 13 4.52 10.19 -13.37
C HIS A 13 3.26 11.02 -13.12
N THR A 14 3.04 11.48 -11.90
CA THR A 14 1.98 12.47 -11.59
C THR A 14 2.50 13.89 -11.67
N ASP A 15 1.63 14.84 -11.97
CA ASP A 15 1.88 16.29 -11.86
C ASP A 15 1.57 16.83 -10.45
N ARG A 16 1.18 15.97 -9.54
CA ARG A 16 0.82 16.29 -8.15
C ARG A 16 2.07 16.26 -7.27
N ASP A 17 2.80 17.38 -7.24
CA ASP A 17 4.01 17.50 -6.42
C ASP A 17 3.69 17.44 -4.91
N ASP A 18 2.48 17.84 -4.50
CA ASP A 18 1.99 17.68 -3.14
C ASP A 18 2.01 16.20 -2.69
N LEU A 19 1.54 15.28 -3.55
CA LEU A 19 1.53 13.85 -3.26
C LEU A 19 2.91 13.21 -3.31
N LYS A 20 3.81 13.70 -4.17
CA LYS A 20 5.21 13.27 -4.17
C LYS A 20 5.91 13.68 -2.88
N ASN A 21 5.64 14.89 -2.39
CA ASN A 21 6.21 15.39 -1.13
C ASN A 21 5.65 14.59 0.06
N GLU A 22 4.32 14.38 0.13
CA GLU A 22 3.70 13.54 1.15
C GLU A 22 4.33 12.13 1.20
N PHE A 23 4.53 11.50 0.04
CA PHE A 23 5.21 10.21 -0.03
C PHE A 23 6.69 10.31 0.38
N GLY A 24 7.36 11.39 0.04
CA GLY A 24 8.74 11.67 0.48
C GLY A 24 8.87 11.69 2.01
N GLU A 25 7.93 12.33 2.71
CA GLU A 25 7.87 12.37 4.17
C GLU A 25 7.68 10.95 4.76
N VAL A 26 6.86 10.10 4.12
CA VAL A 26 6.70 8.70 4.53
C VAL A 26 8.01 7.93 4.36
N VAL A 27 8.72 8.11 3.25
CA VAL A 27 10.03 7.47 3.01
C VAL A 27 11.06 7.93 4.04
N GLU A 28 11.10 9.21 4.35
CA GLU A 28 12.00 9.77 5.39
C GLU A 28 11.69 9.15 6.76
N THR A 29 10.41 9.02 7.12
CA THR A 29 10.01 8.40 8.38
C THR A 29 10.49 6.95 8.48
N PHE A 30 10.35 6.16 7.40
CA PHE A 30 10.77 4.76 7.40
C PHE A 30 12.28 4.54 7.35
N PHE A 31 13.05 5.52 6.88
CA PHE A 31 14.49 5.35 6.62
C PHE A 31 15.34 6.48 7.22
N THR A 32 14.91 7.07 8.33
CA THR A 32 15.71 8.00 9.11
C THR A 32 17.02 7.33 9.52
N GLU A 33 18.14 8.08 9.47
CA GLU A 33 19.43 7.61 9.99
C GLU A 33 19.28 7.27 11.48
N ASP A 34 19.89 6.18 11.90
CA ASP A 34 19.86 5.66 13.27
C ASP A 34 18.46 5.20 13.78
N LEU A 35 17.52 4.92 12.87
CA LEU A 35 16.20 4.38 13.27
C LEU A 35 16.37 2.98 13.88
N GLU A 36 15.95 2.84 15.14
CA GLU A 36 15.93 1.53 15.78
C GLU A 36 14.95 0.58 15.10
N PRO A 37 15.24 -0.73 15.03
CA PRO A 37 14.36 -1.70 14.37
C PRO A 37 12.92 -1.70 14.86
N GLU A 38 12.68 -1.45 16.13
CA GLU A 38 11.35 -1.39 16.73
C GLU A 38 10.61 -0.10 16.33
N ASP A 39 11.31 1.01 16.17
CA ASP A 39 10.70 2.27 15.73
C ASP A 39 10.24 2.17 14.27
N PHE A 40 11.04 1.54 13.40
CA PHE A 40 10.59 1.22 12.05
C PHE A 40 9.31 0.38 12.04
N LEU A 41 9.23 -0.65 12.88
CA LEU A 41 8.02 -1.49 12.94
C LEU A 41 6.80 -0.72 13.45
N ARG A 42 7.00 0.15 14.44
CA ARG A 42 5.93 1.03 14.95
C ARG A 42 5.40 1.93 13.84
N ASP A 43 6.30 2.66 13.18
CA ASP A 43 5.94 3.61 12.13
C ASP A 43 5.26 2.88 10.97
N PHE A 44 5.78 1.74 10.55
CA PHE A 44 5.21 0.93 9.47
C PHE A 44 3.82 0.38 9.80
N VAL A 45 3.63 -0.18 11.00
CA VAL A 45 2.34 -0.73 11.41
C VAL A 45 1.30 0.38 11.59
N ASP A 46 1.69 1.49 12.22
CA ASP A 46 0.79 2.63 12.43
C ASP A 46 0.41 3.30 11.12
N TYR A 47 1.33 3.43 10.18
CA TYR A 47 1.06 3.96 8.85
C TYR A 47 -0.05 3.18 8.10
N TRP A 48 -0.01 1.85 8.16
CA TRP A 48 -0.98 0.99 7.46
C TRP A 48 -2.29 0.76 8.22
N ASN A 49 -2.38 1.21 9.47
CA ASN A 49 -3.57 1.00 10.29
C ASN A 49 -4.04 2.33 10.91
N ALA A 50 -3.56 2.63 12.11
CA ALA A 50 -3.83 3.89 12.80
C ALA A 50 -2.74 4.14 13.84
N PRO A 51 -2.45 5.39 14.18
CA PRO A 51 -1.52 5.73 15.25
C PRO A 51 -1.83 4.97 16.55
N GLY A 52 -0.80 4.37 17.16
CA GLY A 52 -0.92 3.56 18.39
C GLY A 52 -1.31 2.10 18.16
N THR A 53 -1.48 1.66 16.91
CA THR A 53 -1.75 0.24 16.61
C THR A 53 -0.61 -0.66 17.10
N TRP A 54 0.64 -0.27 16.84
CA TRP A 54 1.80 -1.00 17.33
C TRP A 54 1.80 -1.11 18.85
N ASP A 55 1.62 0.01 19.56
CA ASP A 55 1.70 0.03 21.02
C ASP A 55 0.60 -0.82 21.68
N SER A 56 -0.58 -0.85 21.08
CA SER A 56 -1.71 -1.66 21.55
C SER A 56 -1.61 -3.15 21.20
N MET A 57 -0.64 -3.52 20.36
CA MET A 57 -0.49 -4.90 19.88
C MET A 57 0.02 -5.81 21.00
N PRO A 58 -0.54 -7.03 21.19
CA PRO A 58 -0.03 -8.01 22.14
C PRO A 58 1.42 -8.43 21.87
N ASP A 59 2.23 -8.64 22.91
CA ASP A 59 3.66 -8.94 22.81
C ASP A 59 3.98 -10.13 21.91
N HIS A 60 3.19 -11.19 21.94
CA HIS A 60 3.40 -12.37 21.11
C HIS A 60 3.26 -12.06 19.60
N ARG A 61 2.44 -11.04 19.22
CA ARG A 61 2.36 -10.55 17.84
C ARG A 61 3.54 -9.66 17.50
N LYS A 62 3.93 -8.77 18.41
CA LYS A 62 5.13 -7.94 18.22
C LYS A 62 6.37 -8.80 17.98
N GLU A 63 6.49 -9.92 18.70
CA GLU A 63 7.61 -10.84 18.52
C GLU A 63 7.66 -11.43 17.10
N MET A 64 6.52 -11.79 16.52
CA MET A 64 6.47 -12.22 15.11
C MET A 64 6.95 -11.12 14.16
N TRP A 65 6.55 -9.88 14.39
CA TRP A 65 6.98 -8.75 13.59
C TRP A 65 8.49 -8.49 13.71
N ARG A 66 9.05 -8.59 14.93
CA ARG A 66 10.50 -8.46 15.16
C ARG A 66 11.30 -9.50 14.39
N VAL A 67 10.85 -10.74 14.37
CA VAL A 67 11.50 -11.82 13.58
C VAL A 67 11.46 -11.52 12.09
N LEU A 68 10.37 -10.93 11.58
CA LEU A 68 10.19 -10.61 10.16
C LEU A 68 10.78 -9.25 9.78
N GLN A 69 11.17 -8.42 10.73
CA GLN A 69 11.61 -7.04 10.50
C GLN A 69 12.67 -6.88 9.42
N PRO A 70 13.76 -7.68 9.36
CA PRO A 70 14.78 -7.49 8.32
C PRO A 70 14.23 -7.73 6.91
N LYS A 71 13.30 -8.68 6.77
CA LYS A 71 12.61 -8.96 5.51
C LYS A 71 11.70 -7.80 5.13
N ILE A 72 10.83 -7.37 6.05
CA ILE A 72 9.87 -6.28 5.83
C ILE A 72 10.61 -4.99 5.45
N LEU A 73 11.65 -4.62 6.21
CA LEU A 73 12.47 -3.44 5.92
C LEU A 73 13.06 -3.48 4.50
N SER A 74 13.57 -4.64 4.09
CA SER A 74 14.15 -4.81 2.75
C SER A 74 13.10 -4.67 1.65
N GLU A 75 11.91 -5.24 1.84
CA GLU A 75 10.80 -5.17 0.90
C GLU A 75 10.23 -3.74 0.81
N VAL A 76 10.00 -3.09 1.95
CA VAL A 76 9.52 -1.70 1.98
C VAL A 76 10.53 -0.77 1.31
N ARG A 77 11.82 -0.96 1.54
CA ARG A 77 12.87 -0.19 0.86
C ARG A 77 12.81 -0.37 -0.66
N LEU A 78 12.65 -1.62 -1.13
CA LEU A 78 12.50 -1.88 -2.55
C LEU A 78 11.28 -1.16 -3.14
N LEU A 79 10.14 -1.20 -2.46
CA LEU A 79 8.89 -0.55 -2.90
C LEU A 79 9.01 0.98 -2.91
N CYS A 80 9.61 1.57 -1.88
CA CYS A 80 9.81 3.02 -1.80
C CYS A 80 10.74 3.57 -2.90
N TYR A 81 11.73 2.78 -3.30
CA TYR A 81 12.65 3.16 -4.36
C TYR A 81 12.32 2.57 -5.74
N ASP A 82 11.15 1.94 -5.89
CA ASP A 82 10.66 1.50 -7.19
C ASP A 82 10.53 2.68 -8.16
N ARG A 83 10.90 2.42 -9.41
CA ARG A 83 10.84 3.40 -10.53
C ARG A 83 10.15 2.82 -11.75
N THR A 84 9.38 1.75 -11.55
CA THR A 84 8.64 1.11 -12.63
C THR A 84 7.64 2.09 -13.26
N PRO A 85 7.83 2.48 -14.51
CA PRO A 85 6.95 3.43 -15.15
C PRO A 85 5.62 2.78 -15.58
N PRO A 86 4.51 3.54 -15.65
CA PRO A 86 3.17 3.04 -15.98
C PRO A 86 3.11 2.22 -17.27
N LYS A 87 3.95 2.54 -18.26
CA LYS A 87 3.99 1.83 -19.56
C LYS A 87 4.20 0.31 -19.44
N TYR A 88 4.81 -0.19 -18.37
CA TYR A 88 4.98 -1.63 -18.18
C TYR A 88 3.66 -2.33 -17.83
N TYR A 89 2.67 -1.61 -17.33
CA TYR A 89 1.33 -2.15 -17.06
C TYR A 89 0.50 -2.30 -18.34
N GLU A 90 0.84 -1.59 -19.43
CA GLU A 90 0.16 -1.69 -20.73
C GLU A 90 0.25 -3.09 -21.34
N GLU A 91 1.27 -3.87 -20.97
CA GLU A 91 1.47 -5.24 -21.45
C GLU A 91 0.58 -6.27 -20.72
N ILE A 92 -0.08 -5.88 -19.63
CA ILE A 92 -0.95 -6.77 -18.85
C ILE A 92 -2.34 -6.77 -19.49
N THR A 93 -2.62 -7.78 -20.29
CA THR A 93 -3.88 -7.87 -21.06
C THR A 93 -5.03 -8.57 -20.30
N HIS A 94 -4.75 -9.12 -19.13
CA HIS A 94 -5.79 -9.74 -18.31
C HIS A 94 -6.59 -8.66 -17.57
N PRO A 95 -7.92 -8.87 -17.42
CA PRO A 95 -8.75 -7.96 -16.63
C PRO A 95 -8.24 -7.83 -15.19
N ILE A 96 -8.14 -6.60 -14.68
CA ILE A 96 -7.64 -6.30 -13.33
C ILE A 96 -8.70 -5.56 -12.52
N LEU A 97 -9.08 -6.13 -11.39
CA LEU A 97 -9.82 -5.43 -10.35
C LEU A 97 -8.85 -4.93 -9.28
N ILE A 98 -8.91 -3.63 -8.99
CA ILE A 98 -8.21 -3.00 -7.87
C ILE A 98 -9.27 -2.54 -6.87
N THR A 99 -9.17 -2.97 -5.62
CA THR A 99 -9.97 -2.41 -4.54
C THR A 99 -9.10 -1.49 -3.70
N LEU A 100 -9.58 -0.27 -3.45
CA LEU A 100 -8.94 0.72 -2.60
C LEU A 100 -9.86 1.05 -1.42
N SER A 101 -9.28 1.20 -0.26
CA SER A 101 -10.02 1.61 0.93
C SER A 101 -10.34 3.10 0.87
N ASN A 102 -11.45 3.49 1.48
CA ASN A 102 -11.75 4.90 1.72
C ASN A 102 -10.77 5.58 2.72
N GLU A 103 -9.89 4.79 3.35
CA GLU A 103 -8.82 5.25 4.24
C GLU A 103 -7.44 5.18 3.55
N THR A 104 -7.39 4.81 2.26
CA THR A 104 -6.15 4.76 1.48
C THR A 104 -5.48 6.15 1.47
N PRO A 105 -4.18 6.26 1.82
CA PRO A 105 -3.46 7.52 1.72
C PRO A 105 -3.53 8.12 0.32
N PRO A 106 -3.64 9.46 0.18
CA PRO A 106 -3.83 10.12 -1.12
C PRO A 106 -2.75 9.78 -2.15
N HIS A 107 -1.47 9.70 -1.76
CA HIS A 107 -0.38 9.31 -2.66
C HIS A 107 -0.51 7.84 -3.12
N GLN A 108 -0.94 6.93 -2.25
CA GLN A 108 -1.18 5.53 -2.60
C GLN A 108 -2.36 5.41 -3.58
N PHE A 109 -3.45 6.15 -3.32
CA PHE A 109 -4.60 6.22 -4.21
C PHE A 109 -4.19 6.71 -5.62
N GLU A 110 -3.41 7.79 -5.68
CA GLU A 110 -2.92 8.35 -6.95
C GLU A 110 -2.02 7.37 -7.70
N ALA A 111 -1.10 6.68 -7.02
CA ALA A 111 -0.27 5.65 -7.63
C ALA A 111 -1.10 4.55 -8.29
N CYS A 112 -2.12 4.04 -7.58
CA CYS A 112 -3.04 3.04 -8.10
C CYS A 112 -3.88 3.56 -9.28
N ARG A 113 -4.32 4.84 -9.23
CA ARG A 113 -5.05 5.48 -10.32
C ARG A 113 -4.21 5.56 -11.59
N ILE A 114 -2.93 5.93 -11.46
CA ILE A 114 -2.01 6.00 -12.60
C ILE A 114 -1.75 4.60 -13.17
N ALA A 115 -1.49 3.61 -12.33
CA ALA A 115 -1.30 2.22 -12.75
C ALA A 115 -2.56 1.69 -13.47
N SER A 116 -3.75 1.92 -12.90
CA SER A 116 -5.02 1.53 -13.50
C SER A 116 -5.25 2.19 -14.86
N ALA A 117 -4.91 3.46 -15.01
CA ALA A 117 -5.06 4.18 -16.28
C ALA A 117 -4.14 3.62 -17.40
N ALA A 118 -3.04 2.98 -17.04
CA ALA A 118 -2.13 2.33 -17.99
C ALA A 118 -2.55 0.89 -18.34
N LEU A 119 -3.35 0.24 -17.49
CA LEU A 119 -3.85 -1.11 -17.73
C LEU A 119 -4.94 -1.08 -18.82
N PRO A 120 -4.88 -1.95 -19.84
CA PRO A 120 -5.87 -2.00 -20.92
C PRO A 120 -7.31 -2.31 -20.47
N ASP A 121 -7.45 -3.13 -19.44
CA ASP A 121 -8.73 -3.53 -18.86
C ASP A 121 -8.62 -3.56 -17.34
N SER A 122 -8.97 -2.45 -16.70
CA SER A 122 -8.92 -2.33 -15.25
C SER A 122 -10.11 -1.60 -14.68
N ARG A 123 -10.43 -1.92 -13.43
CA ARG A 123 -11.47 -1.26 -12.66
C ARG A 123 -10.99 -1.00 -11.24
N ILE A 124 -11.15 0.22 -10.76
CA ILE A 124 -11.00 0.57 -9.35
C ILE A 124 -12.38 0.55 -8.69
N VAL A 125 -12.46 -0.06 -7.52
CA VAL A 125 -13.63 -0.06 -6.63
C VAL A 125 -13.20 0.39 -5.26
N GLU A 126 -13.86 1.41 -4.74
CA GLU A 126 -13.66 1.88 -3.38
C GLU A 126 -14.44 1.00 -2.39
N VAL A 127 -13.80 0.61 -1.29
CA VAL A 127 -14.36 -0.24 -0.23
C VAL A 127 -14.15 0.42 1.13
N LEU A 128 -14.82 -0.06 2.16
CA LEU A 128 -14.67 0.43 3.52
C LEU A 128 -13.49 -0.26 4.24
N GLY A 129 -12.89 0.46 5.20
CA GLY A 129 -11.78 -0.03 6.03
C GLY A 129 -10.42 0.47 5.54
N GLY A 130 -9.35 0.15 6.25
CA GLY A 130 -7.97 0.48 5.88
C GLY A 130 -7.29 -0.63 5.07
N HIS A 131 -5.97 -0.57 4.99
CA HIS A 131 -5.15 -1.53 4.24
C HIS A 131 -5.43 -2.99 4.63
N MET A 132 -5.74 -3.25 5.87
CA MET A 132 -6.12 -4.58 6.36
C MET A 132 -7.62 -4.89 6.16
N GLY A 133 -8.38 -4.04 5.47
CA GLY A 133 -9.81 -4.20 5.23
C GLY A 133 -10.19 -5.53 4.57
N VAL A 134 -9.34 -6.04 3.70
CA VAL A 134 -9.53 -7.38 3.08
C VAL A 134 -9.64 -8.51 4.11
N VAL A 135 -9.06 -8.35 5.29
CA VAL A 135 -9.10 -9.32 6.40
C VAL A 135 -10.11 -8.91 7.47
N THR A 136 -10.12 -7.63 7.85
CA THR A 136 -10.92 -7.13 9.00
C THR A 136 -12.35 -6.78 8.63
N ARG A 137 -12.62 -6.55 7.33
CA ARG A 137 -13.92 -6.18 6.75
C ARG A 137 -14.18 -6.93 5.44
N SER A 138 -13.92 -8.21 5.43
CA SER A 138 -14.07 -9.06 4.23
C SER A 138 -15.48 -9.03 3.64
N GLU A 139 -16.51 -8.75 4.45
CA GLU A 139 -17.89 -8.57 4.03
C GLU A 139 -18.08 -7.38 3.08
N ASP A 140 -17.24 -6.36 3.16
CA ASP A 140 -17.28 -5.19 2.27
C ASP A 140 -16.49 -5.45 0.96
N VAL A 141 -15.46 -6.29 1.00
CA VAL A 141 -14.60 -6.58 -0.17
C VAL A 141 -15.09 -7.78 -0.98
N ALA A 142 -15.52 -8.85 -0.32
CA ALA A 142 -15.87 -10.11 -0.97
C ALA A 142 -16.95 -10.01 -2.04
N PRO A 143 -18.04 -9.19 -1.91
CA PRO A 143 -19.05 -9.04 -2.96
C PRO A 143 -18.48 -8.51 -4.27
N HIS A 144 -17.49 -7.59 -4.20
CA HIS A 144 -16.84 -7.05 -5.40
C HIS A 144 -15.98 -8.10 -6.10
N LEU A 145 -15.27 -8.94 -5.32
CA LEU A 145 -14.51 -10.07 -5.87
C LEU A 145 -15.44 -11.11 -6.50
N ALA A 146 -16.53 -11.47 -5.83
CA ALA A 146 -17.50 -12.43 -6.34
C ALA A 146 -18.15 -11.95 -7.66
N SER A 147 -18.53 -10.68 -7.72
CA SER A 147 -19.08 -10.07 -8.94
C SER A 147 -18.06 -9.99 -10.08
N TRP A 148 -16.76 -9.85 -9.75
CA TRP A 148 -15.69 -9.79 -10.73
C TRP A 148 -15.39 -11.16 -11.34
N LEU A 149 -15.53 -12.23 -10.58
CA LEU A 149 -15.26 -13.62 -10.98
C LEU A 149 -16.43 -14.31 -11.68
N ALA A 150 -17.62 -13.71 -11.66
CA ALA A 150 -18.85 -14.25 -12.27
C ALA A 150 -18.93 -13.95 -13.78
#